data_634dee703164a1d81c7e01e8b1226521
#
_entry.id   634dee703164a1d81c7e01e8b1226521
#
_cell.length_a   1.000
_cell.length_b   1.000
_cell.length_c   1.000
_cell.angle_alpha   90.00
_cell.angle_beta   90.00
_cell.angle_gamma   90.00
#
_symmetry.space_group_name_H-M   'P 1'
#
loop_
_entity.id
_entity.type
_entity.pdbx_description
1 polymer ?
#
loop_
_entity_poly.entity_id
_entity_poly.type
_entity_poly.pdbx_seq_one_letter_code
_entity_poly.pdbx_strand_id
1 'polypeptide(L)'
;TFYVDNLFVYVPLPYVKNMYYLDVDFYRYYIGREDQSVNESVMIKRIDQQIKVNKIMVDSYDLWKLQDRKLRKYMFNYLEIITVVSTVMLIRSGTEENLEKKRELWNYIKQKDLRLFHHLRNGIMGGTMNLPGKGGRKISIAAYKISQKVVGFN
;
A
#
# COMPACT_ATOMS: atom_id res chain seq x y z
N THR A 1 13.25 6.65 8.49
CA THR A 1 12.27 5.66 7.97
C THR A 1 12.00 5.99 6.52
N PHE A 2 12.08 4.99 5.64
CA PHE A 2 11.68 5.11 4.23
C PHE A 2 10.15 5.09 4.11
N TYR A 3 9.62 5.55 2.98
CA TYR A 3 8.18 5.57 2.65
C TYR A 3 7.33 6.53 3.50
N VAL A 4 7.95 7.44 4.24
CA VAL A 4 7.23 8.47 5.04
C VAL A 4 6.54 9.52 4.18
N ASP A 5 6.90 9.64 2.92
CA ASP A 5 6.21 10.41 1.90
C ASP A 5 4.72 10.06 1.82
N ASN A 6 4.39 8.77 1.97
CA ASN A 6 2.99 8.33 2.07
C ASN A 6 2.26 8.94 3.28
N LEU A 7 2.93 9.05 4.42
CA LEU A 7 2.36 9.69 5.62
C LEU A 7 2.25 11.20 5.45
N PHE A 8 3.26 11.82 4.80
CA PHE A 8 3.27 13.25 4.53
C PHE A 8 2.09 13.70 3.67
N VAL A 9 1.65 12.84 2.74
CA VAL A 9 0.44 13.10 1.93
C VAL A 9 -0.82 12.69 2.67
N TYR A 10 -0.87 11.48 3.23
CA TYR A 10 -2.08 10.87 3.75
C TYR A 10 -2.60 11.53 5.03
N VAL A 11 -1.69 11.80 5.99
CA VAL A 11 -2.10 12.28 7.32
C VAL A 11 -2.65 13.71 7.30
N PRO A 12 -2.06 14.70 6.61
CA PRO A 12 -2.61 16.05 6.60
C PRO A 12 -3.82 16.24 5.68
N LEU A 13 -4.07 15.31 4.75
CA LEU A 13 -5.06 15.48 3.69
C LEU A 13 -6.47 15.85 4.17
N PRO A 14 -7.03 15.29 5.27
CA PRO A 14 -8.34 15.69 5.78
C PRO A 14 -8.44 17.15 6.28
N TYR A 15 -7.32 17.79 6.53
CA TYR A 15 -7.26 19.19 6.99
C TYR A 15 -7.08 20.19 5.84
N VAL A 16 -6.78 19.70 4.62
CA VAL A 16 -6.59 20.55 3.44
C VAL A 16 -7.94 21.09 2.98
N LYS A 17 -8.11 22.41 3.02
CA LYS A 17 -9.31 23.11 2.54
C LYS A 17 -9.18 23.58 1.10
N ASN A 18 -8.00 24.03 0.73
CA ASN A 18 -7.70 24.54 -0.60
C ASN A 18 -6.41 23.91 -1.10
N MET A 19 -6.36 23.56 -2.37
CA MET A 19 -5.18 23.07 -3.05
C MET A 19 -4.91 23.94 -4.26
N TYR A 20 -3.67 24.40 -4.40
CA TYR A 20 -3.24 25.19 -5.55
C TYR A 20 -2.28 24.37 -6.40
N TYR A 21 -2.64 24.14 -7.63
CA TYR A 21 -1.79 23.45 -8.60
C TYR A 21 -0.94 24.49 -9.35
N LEU A 22 0.37 24.26 -9.41
CA LEU A 22 1.31 25.02 -10.20
C LEU A 22 1.87 24.12 -11.30
N ASP A 23 1.70 24.52 -12.55
CA ASP A 23 2.25 23.81 -13.70
C ASP A 23 3.71 24.19 -13.93
N VAL A 24 4.58 23.77 -13.00
CA VAL A 24 6.03 24.03 -13.02
C VAL A 24 6.81 22.81 -12.55
N ASP A 25 7.96 22.57 -13.16
CA ASP A 25 8.88 21.49 -12.80
C ASP A 25 9.68 21.84 -11.54
N PHE A 26 9.08 21.71 -10.36
CA PHE A 26 9.79 21.97 -9.10
C PHE A 26 10.84 20.93 -8.76
N TYR A 27 10.64 19.68 -9.22
CA TYR A 27 11.48 18.58 -8.84
C TYR A 27 11.71 17.64 -10.02
N ARG A 28 12.99 17.43 -10.34
CA ARG A 28 13.42 16.49 -11.36
C ARG A 28 14.02 15.26 -10.69
N TYR A 29 13.33 14.14 -10.83
CA TYR A 29 13.74 12.87 -10.23
C TYR A 29 14.43 11.99 -11.26
N TYR A 30 15.70 11.63 -10.99
CA TYR A 30 16.41 10.70 -11.85
C TYR A 30 15.91 9.28 -11.63
N ILE A 31 15.28 8.69 -12.65
CA ILE A 31 14.72 7.33 -12.63
C ILE A 31 15.75 6.35 -13.20
N GLY A 32 15.81 5.12 -12.65
CA GLY A 32 16.64 4.03 -13.18
C GLY A 32 17.89 3.72 -12.37
N ARG A 33 18.10 4.32 -11.20
CA ARG A 33 19.17 3.92 -10.28
C ARG A 33 18.83 2.60 -9.59
N GLU A 34 19.83 1.72 -9.41
CA GLU A 34 19.64 0.43 -8.74
C GLU A 34 19.27 0.53 -7.26
N ASP A 35 19.67 1.62 -6.59
CA ASP A 35 19.44 1.87 -5.16
C ASP A 35 18.10 2.56 -4.85
N GLN A 36 17.26 2.76 -5.87
CA GLN A 36 15.96 3.43 -5.67
C GLN A 36 15.06 2.67 -4.70
N SER A 37 14.40 3.43 -3.82
CA SER A 37 13.52 2.88 -2.79
C SER A 37 12.32 2.11 -3.35
N VAL A 38 11.96 2.35 -4.61
CA VAL A 38 10.87 1.67 -5.33
C VAL A 38 11.30 0.38 -6.04
N ASN A 39 12.62 0.09 -6.11
CA ASN A 39 13.10 -1.19 -6.63
C ASN A 39 12.65 -2.34 -5.72
N GLU A 40 12.13 -3.39 -6.31
CA GLU A 40 11.55 -4.53 -5.60
C GLU A 40 12.48 -5.16 -4.56
N SER A 41 13.74 -5.40 -4.93
CA SER A 41 14.74 -5.95 -4.00
C SER A 41 14.99 -5.02 -2.81
N VAL A 42 14.99 -3.71 -3.03
CA VAL A 42 15.13 -2.70 -1.98
C VAL A 42 13.88 -2.65 -1.11
N MET A 43 12.69 -2.72 -1.72
CA MET A 43 11.41 -2.76 -1.01
C MET A 43 11.31 -3.98 -0.09
N ILE A 44 11.67 -5.17 -0.58
CA ILE A 44 11.69 -6.40 0.21
C ILE A 44 12.67 -6.28 1.38
N LYS A 45 13.88 -5.77 1.15
CA LYS A 45 14.89 -5.55 2.19
C LYS A 45 14.42 -4.57 3.28
N ARG A 46 13.56 -3.62 2.93
CA ARG A 46 13.03 -2.58 3.83
C ARG A 46 11.57 -2.80 4.21
N ILE A 47 11.07 -4.03 4.05
CA ILE A 47 9.64 -4.33 4.19
C ILE A 47 9.06 -3.96 5.56
N ASP A 48 9.86 -4.07 6.63
CA ASP A 48 9.42 -3.71 7.97
C ASP A 48 9.09 -2.22 8.10
N GLN A 49 9.79 -1.37 7.35
CA GLN A 49 9.49 0.07 7.32
C GLN A 49 8.20 0.35 6.54
N GLN A 50 7.98 -0.37 5.45
CA GLN A 50 6.73 -0.28 4.69
C GLN A 50 5.53 -0.74 5.53
N ILE A 51 5.67 -1.84 6.28
CA ILE A 51 4.64 -2.33 7.21
C ILE A 51 4.36 -1.30 8.31
N LYS A 52 5.40 -0.68 8.86
CA LYS A 52 5.26 0.37 9.88
C LYS A 52 4.45 1.55 9.34
N VAL A 53 4.78 2.04 8.15
CA VAL A 53 4.05 3.13 7.49
C VAL A 53 2.59 2.72 7.23
N ASN A 54 2.35 1.52 6.72
CA ASN A 54 1.00 1.01 6.48
C ASN A 54 0.16 0.97 7.78
N LYS A 55 0.73 0.48 8.89
CA LYS A 55 0.05 0.46 10.20
C LYS A 55 -0.29 1.88 10.70
N ILE A 56 0.63 2.83 10.55
CA ILE A 56 0.38 4.24 10.91
C ILE A 56 -0.78 4.81 10.07
N MET A 57 -0.84 4.50 8.77
CA MET A 57 -1.97 4.94 7.93
C MET A 57 -3.30 4.35 8.39
N VAL A 58 -3.32 3.05 8.76
CA VAL A 58 -4.50 2.38 9.34
C VAL A 58 -4.95 3.06 10.64
N ASP A 59 -4.00 3.48 11.47
CA ASP A 59 -4.28 4.10 12.77
C ASP A 59 -4.70 5.57 12.69
N SER A 60 -4.33 6.25 11.60
CA SER A 60 -4.46 7.71 11.50
C SER A 60 -5.92 8.18 11.52
N TYR A 61 -6.84 7.40 10.94
CA TYR A 61 -8.24 7.83 10.79
C TYR A 61 -9.24 6.67 10.82
N ASP A 62 -10.38 6.93 11.44
CA ASP A 62 -11.62 6.20 11.15
C ASP A 62 -12.21 6.76 9.84
N LEU A 63 -11.87 6.14 8.72
CA LEU A 63 -12.26 6.61 7.39
C LEU A 63 -13.79 6.65 7.20
N TRP A 64 -14.54 5.85 7.98
CA TRP A 64 -16.00 5.83 7.89
C TRP A 64 -16.63 7.12 8.42
N LYS A 65 -15.92 7.86 9.29
CA LYS A 65 -16.36 9.13 9.87
C LYS A 65 -16.09 10.35 8.99
N LEU A 66 -15.29 10.21 7.93
CA LEU A 66 -15.04 11.31 7.00
C LEU A 66 -16.32 11.69 6.25
N GLN A 67 -16.74 12.95 6.39
CA GLN A 67 -17.99 13.44 5.80
C GLN A 67 -17.90 13.59 4.28
N ASP A 68 -16.79 14.14 3.77
CA ASP A 68 -16.58 14.30 2.33
C ASP A 68 -16.43 12.93 1.66
N ARG A 69 -17.37 12.59 0.78
CA ARG A 69 -17.42 11.31 0.07
C ARG A 69 -16.26 11.12 -0.89
N LYS A 70 -15.80 12.19 -1.56
CA LYS A 70 -14.69 12.11 -2.53
C LYS A 70 -13.38 11.90 -1.81
N LEU A 71 -13.13 12.67 -0.75
CA LEU A 71 -11.97 12.52 0.11
C LEU A 71 -11.92 11.13 0.73
N ARG A 72 -13.04 10.67 1.32
CA ARG A 72 -13.14 9.33 1.90
C ARG A 72 -12.79 8.24 0.90
N LYS A 73 -13.35 8.30 -0.32
CA LYS A 73 -13.04 7.35 -1.40
C LYS A 73 -11.55 7.38 -1.77
N TYR A 74 -10.96 8.57 -1.89
CA TYR A 74 -9.56 8.73 -2.20
C TYR A 74 -8.67 8.11 -1.11
N MET A 75 -8.96 8.37 0.16
CA MET A 75 -8.17 7.85 1.27
C MET A 75 -8.30 6.32 1.41
N PHE A 76 -9.49 5.75 1.17
CA PHE A 76 -9.64 4.30 1.08
C PHE A 76 -8.80 3.69 -0.04
N ASN A 77 -8.86 4.25 -1.24
CA ASN A 77 -8.08 3.77 -2.38
C ASN A 77 -6.57 3.86 -2.10
N TYR A 78 -6.13 4.96 -1.50
CA TYR A 78 -4.71 5.13 -1.17
C TYR A 78 -4.25 4.08 -0.15
N LEU A 79 -4.99 3.89 0.92
CA LEU A 79 -4.70 2.87 1.93
C LEU A 79 -4.73 1.46 1.33
N GLU A 80 -5.68 1.16 0.43
CA GLU A 80 -5.76 -0.12 -0.29
C GLU A 80 -4.49 -0.35 -1.11
N ILE A 81 -4.06 0.62 -1.90
CA ILE A 81 -2.84 0.53 -2.72
C ILE A 81 -1.62 0.21 -1.85
N ILE A 82 -1.40 0.97 -0.76
CA ILE A 82 -0.25 0.75 0.13
C ILE A 82 -0.32 -0.63 0.80
N THR A 83 -1.51 -1.08 1.20
CA THR A 83 -1.70 -2.39 1.81
C THR A 83 -1.46 -3.53 0.79
N VAL A 84 -1.89 -3.35 -0.45
CA VAL A 84 -1.65 -4.29 -1.55
C VAL A 84 -0.16 -4.36 -1.90
N VAL A 85 0.53 -3.22 -2.01
CA VAL A 85 1.97 -3.16 -2.27
C VAL A 85 2.74 -3.86 -1.15
N SER A 86 2.42 -3.56 0.12
CA SER A 86 3.03 -4.26 1.28
C SER A 86 2.81 -5.78 1.19
N THR A 87 1.59 -6.20 0.88
CA THR A 87 1.21 -7.60 0.80
C THR A 87 1.94 -8.34 -0.32
N VAL A 88 2.02 -7.75 -1.52
CA VAL A 88 2.66 -8.40 -2.65
C VAL A 88 4.18 -8.50 -2.47
N MET A 89 4.84 -7.51 -1.88
CA MET A 89 6.27 -7.57 -1.58
C MET A 89 6.58 -8.70 -0.58
N LEU A 90 5.73 -8.88 0.44
CA LEU A 90 5.83 -9.99 1.39
C LEU A 90 5.65 -11.36 0.73
N ILE A 91 4.74 -11.48 -0.24
CA ILE A 91 4.56 -12.70 -1.03
C ILE A 91 5.77 -12.96 -1.94
N ARG A 92 6.28 -11.93 -2.60
CA ARG A 92 7.39 -12.04 -3.57
C ARG A 92 8.73 -12.35 -2.93
N SER A 93 8.94 -11.98 -1.67
CA SER A 93 10.13 -12.36 -0.93
C SER A 93 10.33 -13.88 -0.83
N GLY A 94 9.23 -14.64 -0.86
CA GLY A 94 9.23 -16.10 -0.85
C GLY A 94 9.64 -16.74 0.48
N THR A 95 9.92 -15.98 1.53
CA THR A 95 10.33 -16.48 2.84
C THR A 95 9.13 -16.72 3.76
N GLU A 96 9.21 -17.75 4.61
CA GLU A 96 8.15 -18.01 5.60
C GLU A 96 8.05 -16.87 6.63
N GLU A 97 9.17 -16.25 6.99
CA GLU A 97 9.19 -15.07 7.87
C GLU A 97 8.31 -13.94 7.31
N ASN A 98 8.48 -13.59 6.04
CA ASN A 98 7.70 -12.52 5.43
C ASN A 98 6.24 -12.93 5.17
N LEU A 99 5.96 -14.22 4.97
CA LEU A 99 4.59 -14.72 4.92
C LEU A 99 3.91 -14.62 6.30
N GLU A 100 4.66 -14.79 7.39
CA GLU A 100 4.14 -14.53 8.75
C GLU A 100 3.87 -13.04 8.94
N LYS A 101 4.80 -12.15 8.59
CA LYS A 101 4.59 -10.69 8.62
C LYS A 101 3.36 -10.26 7.82
N LYS A 102 3.08 -10.93 6.69
CA LYS A 102 1.82 -10.73 5.96
C LYS A 102 0.60 -11.08 6.82
N ARG A 103 0.60 -12.25 7.48
CA ARG A 103 -0.51 -12.66 8.37
C ARG A 103 -0.70 -11.67 9.51
N GLU A 104 0.39 -11.23 10.13
CA GLU A 104 0.39 -10.24 11.21
C GLU A 104 -0.19 -8.88 10.76
N LEU A 105 0.21 -8.38 9.58
CA LEU A 105 -0.34 -7.14 9.04
C LEU A 105 -1.85 -7.22 8.85
N TRP A 106 -2.35 -8.29 8.23
CA TRP A 106 -3.78 -8.46 8.00
C TRP A 106 -4.56 -8.71 9.30
N ASN A 107 -3.98 -9.42 10.28
CA ASN A 107 -4.55 -9.56 11.61
C ASN A 107 -4.60 -8.23 12.35
N TYR A 108 -3.56 -7.41 12.25
CA TYR A 108 -3.54 -6.06 12.82
C TYR A 108 -4.70 -5.21 12.28
N ILE A 109 -4.89 -5.16 10.96
CA ILE A 109 -5.99 -4.42 10.32
C ILE A 109 -7.34 -4.96 10.83
N LYS A 110 -7.49 -6.28 10.91
CA LYS A 110 -8.72 -6.94 11.38
C LYS A 110 -9.04 -6.61 12.84
N GLN A 111 -8.02 -6.59 13.71
CA GLN A 111 -8.20 -6.25 15.14
C GLN A 111 -8.51 -4.77 15.32
N LYS A 112 -7.92 -3.91 14.50
CA LYS A 112 -8.14 -2.46 14.56
C LYS A 112 -9.53 -2.06 14.10
N ASP A 113 -9.96 -2.56 12.95
CA ASP A 113 -11.26 -2.28 12.35
C ASP A 113 -11.68 -3.45 11.43
N LEU A 114 -12.67 -4.23 11.90
CA LEU A 114 -13.19 -5.38 11.15
C LEU A 114 -13.86 -4.95 9.83
N ARG A 115 -14.51 -3.78 9.80
CA ARG A 115 -15.17 -3.24 8.60
C ARG A 115 -14.14 -2.82 7.57
N LEU A 116 -13.07 -2.15 8.00
CA LEU A 116 -11.93 -1.80 7.15
C LEU A 116 -11.27 -3.05 6.59
N PHE A 117 -11.04 -4.07 7.44
CA PHE A 117 -10.48 -5.35 7.00
C PHE A 117 -11.30 -5.97 5.87
N HIS A 118 -12.62 -6.05 6.02
CA HIS A 118 -13.49 -6.61 4.97
C HIS A 118 -13.49 -5.75 3.71
N HIS A 119 -13.46 -4.43 3.84
CA HIS A 119 -13.39 -3.52 2.71
C HIS A 119 -12.11 -3.72 1.90
N LEU A 120 -10.95 -3.72 2.55
CA LEU A 120 -9.66 -3.90 1.88
C LEU A 120 -9.47 -5.33 1.34
N ARG A 121 -9.95 -6.35 2.07
CA ARG A 121 -9.74 -7.75 1.69
C ARG A 121 -10.65 -8.22 0.56
N ASN A 122 -11.88 -7.73 0.50
CA ASN A 122 -12.90 -8.18 -0.45
C ASN A 122 -12.94 -7.35 -1.73
N GLY A 123 -12.15 -6.27 -1.81
CA GLY A 123 -11.90 -5.54 -3.05
C GLY A 123 -11.16 -6.40 -4.08
N ILE A 124 -11.17 -6.00 -5.34
CA ILE A 124 -10.52 -6.73 -6.44
C ILE A 124 -9.03 -6.94 -6.15
N MET A 125 -8.33 -5.88 -5.75
CA MET A 125 -6.89 -5.93 -5.45
C MET A 125 -6.61 -6.75 -4.19
N GLY A 126 -7.30 -6.46 -3.09
CA GLY A 126 -7.12 -7.18 -1.83
C GLY A 126 -7.49 -8.65 -1.91
N GLY A 127 -8.57 -8.99 -2.60
CA GLY A 127 -8.98 -10.37 -2.84
C GLY A 127 -7.93 -11.16 -3.61
N THR A 128 -7.41 -10.59 -4.69
CA THR A 128 -6.36 -11.21 -5.51
C THR A 128 -5.08 -11.45 -4.70
N MET A 129 -4.68 -10.51 -3.83
CA MET A 129 -3.45 -10.63 -3.01
C MET A 129 -3.61 -11.56 -1.81
N ASN A 130 -4.81 -12.01 -1.50
CA ASN A 130 -5.10 -12.87 -0.35
C ASN A 130 -5.64 -14.25 -0.73
N LEU A 131 -5.42 -14.69 -1.95
CA LEU A 131 -5.74 -16.06 -2.39
C LEU A 131 -4.95 -17.09 -1.57
N PRO A 132 -5.60 -18.22 -1.18
CA PRO A 132 -4.98 -19.20 -0.31
C PRO A 132 -3.94 -20.08 -1.03
N GLY A 133 -3.02 -20.61 -0.24
CA GLY A 133 -2.06 -21.60 -0.68
C GLY A 133 -0.99 -21.13 -1.66
N LYS A 134 -0.14 -22.07 -2.09
CA LYS A 134 0.96 -21.80 -3.04
C LYS A 134 0.45 -21.36 -4.42
N GLY A 135 -0.67 -21.94 -4.88
CA GLY A 135 -1.30 -21.57 -6.15
C GLY A 135 -1.82 -20.14 -6.14
N GLY A 136 -2.52 -19.74 -5.07
CA GLY A 136 -3.01 -18.38 -4.88
C GLY A 136 -1.90 -17.35 -4.90
N ARG A 137 -0.76 -17.62 -4.25
CA ARG A 137 0.43 -16.75 -4.30
C ARG A 137 0.99 -16.57 -5.71
N LYS A 138 1.01 -17.64 -6.53
CA LYS A 138 1.45 -17.54 -7.93
C LYS A 138 0.53 -16.62 -8.75
N ILE A 139 -0.79 -16.71 -8.53
CA ILE A 139 -1.78 -15.84 -9.17
C ILE A 139 -1.58 -14.39 -8.73
N SER A 140 -1.39 -14.14 -7.44
CA SER A 140 -1.11 -12.79 -6.91
C SER A 140 0.13 -12.17 -7.57
N ILE A 141 1.22 -12.94 -7.70
CA ILE A 141 2.45 -12.48 -8.35
C ILE A 141 2.22 -12.20 -9.84
N ALA A 142 1.49 -13.06 -10.54
CA ALA A 142 1.17 -12.87 -11.96
C ALA A 142 0.34 -11.61 -12.18
N ALA A 143 -0.70 -11.39 -11.37
CA ALA A 143 -1.53 -10.20 -11.42
C ALA A 143 -0.72 -8.92 -11.17
N TYR A 144 0.19 -8.94 -10.20
CA TYR A 144 1.09 -7.82 -9.95
C TYR A 144 2.00 -7.52 -11.14
N LYS A 145 2.61 -8.54 -11.76
CA LYS A 145 3.45 -8.36 -12.95
C LYS A 145 2.69 -7.79 -14.14
N ILE A 146 1.41 -8.18 -14.31
CA ILE A 146 0.54 -7.64 -15.34
C ILE A 146 0.27 -6.17 -15.04
N SER A 147 -0.08 -5.81 -13.79
CA SER A 147 -0.35 -4.42 -13.42
C SER A 147 0.88 -3.51 -13.62
N GLN A 148 2.10 -4.01 -13.33
CA GLN A 148 3.33 -3.26 -13.62
C GLN A 148 3.47 -2.91 -15.11
N LYS A 149 3.17 -3.87 -16.01
CA LYS A 149 3.26 -3.65 -17.46
C LYS A 149 2.19 -2.68 -17.97
N VAL A 150 0.97 -2.74 -17.41
CA VAL A 150 -0.16 -1.91 -17.85
C VAL A 150 -0.04 -0.48 -17.34
N VAL A 151 0.41 -0.31 -16.10
CA VAL A 151 0.49 1.01 -15.43
C VAL A 151 1.85 1.68 -15.60
N GLY A 152 2.86 0.92 -16.08
CA GLY A 152 4.20 1.46 -16.34
C GLY A 152 5.02 1.72 -15.07
N PHE A 153 4.78 1.00 -14.00
CA PHE A 153 5.68 1.01 -12.84
C PHE A 153 6.92 0.15 -13.15
N ASN A 154 8.04 0.80 -13.40
CA ASN A 154 9.35 0.16 -13.43
C ASN A 154 10.05 0.31 -12.10
#